data_f7d2922d373c072f7097124be4462961
#
_entry.id   f7d2922d373c072f7097124be4462961
#
_cell.length_a   1.000
_cell.length_b   1.000
_cell.length_c   1.000
_cell.angle_alpha   90.00
_cell.angle_beta   90.00
_cell.angle_gamma   90.00
#
_symmetry.space_group_name_H-M   'P 1'
#
loop_
_entity.id
_entity.type
_entity.pdbx_description
1 polymer ?
#
loop_
_entity_poly.entity_id
_entity_poly.type
_entity_poly.pdbx_seq_one_letter_code
_entity_poly.pdbx_strand_id
1 'polypeptide(L)'
;MGMTMTQKILAAAAGLSEVKAGQLIEADLSLVLGNDITSPVAIHEMERFDKKGVFDKDKIALVLDHFVPNKDIKSAEHCKCVREFAGCNEITNFFDVGEMGIEHALLPEKGLVVAGDVVIGADSHTCTYGALGAFSTGVGSTDMAAGMATGKAWFKVPSAIKFVLTGKPAEYVTGKDVILHIIGMIGVDGALYQSMEFTGDGISYLSMDDRLCIANMAIEAGGKNGIFPVDEKTIAYMKEHSTKEYKVYEADEDAEYTATYTIDLSSLKPTVSFPHLPENTHTIDEVGDIAIDQVVIGSCTNGRIEDLRAAAEILKGRKVKKGLRCIVIPATQAIYLQAIDEGLVQTFIQAGAVVSTPTCGPCLGGYMGILAAHERCVSTTNRNFVGRMGDVTSEVYLASPYVAAASAVTGKISGPKDVL
;
A
#
# COMPACT_ATOMS: atom_id res chain seq x y z
N MET A 1 28.53 16.81 -1.75
CA MET A 1 27.09 17.07 -1.80
C MET A 1 26.46 15.86 -1.12
N GLY A 2 25.71 16.11 -0.06
CA GLY A 2 25.12 15.02 0.72
C GLY A 2 24.05 14.28 -0.07
N MET A 3 23.88 12.99 0.27
CA MET A 3 22.89 12.11 -0.37
C MET A 3 21.68 11.88 0.55
N THR A 4 20.50 11.79 -0.06
CA THR A 4 19.27 11.35 0.62
C THR A 4 19.32 9.85 0.92
N MET A 5 18.40 9.32 1.73
CA MET A 5 18.30 7.88 2.00
C MET A 5 18.19 7.08 0.70
N THR A 6 17.27 7.48 -0.18
CA THR A 6 17.05 6.82 -1.48
C THR A 6 18.31 6.84 -2.35
N GLN A 7 19.03 7.96 -2.41
CA GLN A 7 20.27 8.05 -3.19
C GLN A 7 21.35 7.10 -2.66
N LYS A 8 21.50 6.98 -1.33
CA LYS A 8 22.47 6.05 -0.72
C LYS A 8 22.16 4.59 -1.02
N ILE A 9 20.88 4.20 -0.96
CA ILE A 9 20.45 2.84 -1.28
C ILE A 9 20.75 2.54 -2.76
N LEU A 10 20.38 3.43 -3.65
CA LEU A 10 20.61 3.28 -5.10
C LEU A 10 22.09 3.29 -5.46
N ALA A 11 22.92 4.14 -4.82
CA ALA A 11 24.37 4.15 -5.01
C ALA A 11 24.97 2.79 -4.64
N ALA A 12 24.59 2.25 -3.48
CA ALA A 12 25.07 0.95 -3.01
C ALA A 12 24.67 -0.18 -3.96
N ALA A 13 23.40 -0.21 -4.41
CA ALA A 13 22.90 -1.21 -5.34
C ALA A 13 23.53 -1.12 -6.75
N ALA A 14 24.00 0.06 -7.14
CA ALA A 14 24.73 0.27 -8.39
C ALA A 14 26.26 0.06 -8.25
N GLY A 15 26.78 -0.26 -7.05
CA GLY A 15 28.22 -0.38 -6.79
C GLY A 15 28.96 0.95 -6.89
N LEU A 16 28.26 2.07 -6.69
CA LEU A 16 28.80 3.43 -6.79
C LEU A 16 29.01 4.02 -5.39
N SER A 17 30.03 4.89 -5.23
CA SER A 17 30.25 5.62 -3.99
C SER A 17 29.26 6.76 -3.76
N GLU A 18 28.79 7.37 -4.86
CA GLU A 18 27.81 8.45 -4.83
C GLU A 18 26.96 8.45 -6.10
N VAL A 19 25.75 8.99 -6.00
CA VAL A 19 24.85 9.26 -7.13
C VAL A 19 24.21 10.63 -6.95
N LYS A 20 23.73 11.20 -8.07
CA LYS A 20 23.04 12.51 -8.08
C LYS A 20 21.66 12.38 -8.70
N ALA A 21 20.72 13.21 -8.24
CA ALA A 21 19.40 13.32 -8.85
C ALA A 21 19.52 13.53 -10.38
N GLY A 22 18.74 12.77 -11.14
CA GLY A 22 18.77 12.79 -12.61
C GLY A 22 19.81 11.88 -13.27
N GLN A 23 20.75 11.31 -12.52
CA GLN A 23 21.75 10.36 -13.04
C GLN A 23 21.06 9.05 -13.44
N LEU A 24 21.43 8.50 -14.60
CA LEU A 24 21.01 7.15 -15.00
C LEU A 24 22.00 6.13 -14.44
N ILE A 25 21.47 5.13 -13.77
CA ILE A 25 22.24 4.04 -13.16
C ILE A 25 21.61 2.69 -13.50
N GLU A 26 22.41 1.65 -13.49
CA GLU A 26 21.93 0.27 -13.41
C GLU A 26 22.17 -0.22 -11.99
N ALA A 27 21.14 -0.76 -11.34
CA ALA A 27 21.21 -1.24 -9.97
C ALA A 27 20.82 -2.72 -9.87
N ASP A 28 21.47 -3.45 -8.99
CA ASP A 28 21.12 -4.82 -8.62
C ASP A 28 19.83 -4.83 -7.81
N LEU A 29 18.96 -5.82 -8.08
CA LEU A 29 17.67 -5.99 -7.42
C LEU A 29 17.77 -6.98 -6.27
N SER A 30 17.20 -6.60 -5.13
CA SER A 30 17.04 -7.49 -3.98
C SER A 30 15.85 -8.42 -4.14
N LEU A 31 14.76 -7.92 -4.75
CA LEU A 31 13.53 -8.67 -4.99
C LEU A 31 12.78 -8.11 -6.19
N VAL A 32 12.14 -9.01 -6.97
CA VAL A 32 11.18 -8.67 -8.02
C VAL A 32 9.82 -9.24 -7.66
N LEU A 33 8.79 -8.38 -7.61
CA LEU A 33 7.44 -8.74 -7.23
C LEU A 33 6.51 -8.78 -8.44
N GLY A 34 5.60 -9.76 -8.47
CA GLY A 34 4.50 -9.80 -9.42
C GLY A 34 3.24 -10.42 -8.84
N ASN A 35 2.09 -10.06 -9.42
CA ASN A 35 0.76 -10.53 -9.03
C ASN A 35 0.02 -11.19 -10.21
N ASP A 36 -1.18 -11.68 -9.97
CA ASP A 36 -2.02 -12.38 -10.96
C ASP A 36 -2.59 -11.49 -12.08
N ILE A 37 -2.43 -10.16 -11.99
CA ILE A 37 -2.78 -9.24 -13.09
C ILE A 37 -1.60 -9.00 -14.01
N THR A 38 -0.45 -8.67 -13.46
CA THR A 38 0.70 -8.13 -14.18
C THR A 38 1.74 -9.19 -14.55
N SER A 39 1.86 -10.26 -13.74
CA SER A 39 2.79 -11.35 -14.01
C SER A 39 2.52 -12.07 -15.34
N PRO A 40 1.26 -12.38 -15.75
CA PRO A 40 1.04 -13.02 -17.06
C PRO A 40 1.59 -12.20 -18.21
N VAL A 41 1.49 -10.86 -18.15
CA VAL A 41 2.07 -9.96 -19.16
C VAL A 41 3.59 -10.02 -19.14
N ALA A 42 4.20 -9.95 -17.96
CA ALA A 42 5.66 -10.02 -17.80
C ALA A 42 6.21 -11.39 -18.27
N ILE A 43 5.53 -12.49 -17.95
CA ILE A 43 5.89 -13.84 -18.38
C ILE A 43 5.89 -13.94 -19.90
N HIS A 44 4.85 -13.40 -20.56
CA HIS A 44 4.79 -13.38 -22.02
C HIS A 44 5.90 -12.52 -22.65
N GLU A 45 6.25 -11.38 -22.03
CA GLU A 45 7.39 -10.57 -22.48
C GLU A 45 8.72 -11.30 -22.34
N MET A 46 8.91 -12.13 -21.30
CA MET A 46 10.12 -12.93 -21.12
C MET A 46 10.34 -13.96 -22.23
N GLU A 47 9.28 -14.46 -22.88
CA GLU A 47 9.39 -15.38 -24.01
C GLU A 47 10.17 -14.78 -25.20
N ARG A 48 10.23 -13.43 -25.27
CA ARG A 48 10.95 -12.67 -26.31
C ARG A 48 12.43 -12.48 -26.02
N PHE A 49 12.86 -12.87 -24.80
CA PHE A 49 14.27 -12.73 -24.41
C PHE A 49 15.07 -13.99 -24.83
N ASP A 50 16.31 -13.80 -25.24
CA ASP A 50 17.22 -14.91 -25.55
C ASP A 50 17.57 -15.73 -24.30
N LYS A 51 17.52 -15.11 -23.13
CA LYS A 51 17.76 -15.77 -21.84
C LYS A 51 16.50 -16.47 -21.36
N LYS A 52 16.62 -17.77 -21.13
CA LYS A 52 15.53 -18.57 -20.54
C LYS A 52 15.67 -18.66 -19.02
N GLY A 53 14.51 -18.67 -18.33
CA GLY A 53 14.43 -18.75 -16.88
C GLY A 53 14.68 -17.42 -16.17
N VAL A 54 14.69 -17.47 -14.86
CA VAL A 54 14.87 -16.31 -13.97
C VAL A 54 16.32 -16.19 -13.50
N PHE A 55 16.70 -14.99 -13.06
CA PHE A 55 18.07 -14.76 -12.58
C PHE A 55 18.35 -15.47 -11.25
N ASP A 56 17.36 -15.49 -10.35
CA ASP A 56 17.44 -16.09 -9.03
C ASP A 56 16.02 -16.38 -8.53
N LYS A 57 15.69 -17.65 -8.32
CA LYS A 57 14.37 -18.09 -7.90
C LYS A 57 13.99 -17.63 -6.48
N ASP A 58 14.99 -17.35 -5.65
CA ASP A 58 14.80 -16.92 -4.26
C ASP A 58 14.56 -15.40 -4.15
N LYS A 59 14.84 -14.65 -5.23
CA LYS A 59 14.66 -13.20 -5.33
C LYS A 59 13.48 -12.79 -6.20
N ILE A 60 12.54 -13.70 -6.42
CA ILE A 60 11.27 -13.41 -7.08
C ILE A 60 10.15 -13.80 -6.14
N ALA A 61 9.18 -12.90 -5.99
CA ALA A 61 7.95 -13.15 -5.27
C ALA A 61 6.77 -13.04 -6.23
N LEU A 62 5.95 -14.09 -6.30
CA LEU A 62 4.72 -14.11 -7.09
C LEU A 62 3.54 -14.34 -6.15
N VAL A 63 2.58 -13.42 -6.16
CA VAL A 63 1.43 -13.43 -5.25
C VAL A 63 0.14 -13.44 -6.06
N LEU A 64 -0.72 -14.40 -5.80
CA LEU A 64 -2.07 -14.42 -6.35
C LEU A 64 -3.01 -13.78 -5.33
N ASP A 65 -3.39 -12.52 -5.53
CA ASP A 65 -4.16 -11.75 -4.55
C ASP A 65 -5.28 -10.87 -5.13
N HIS A 66 -5.32 -10.66 -6.44
CA HIS A 66 -6.33 -9.80 -7.05
C HIS A 66 -7.57 -10.57 -7.52
N PHE A 67 -7.37 -11.77 -8.08
CA PHE A 67 -8.42 -12.55 -8.72
C PHE A 67 -8.74 -13.87 -8.00
N VAL A 68 -8.21 -14.08 -6.82
CA VAL A 68 -8.40 -15.31 -6.05
C VAL A 68 -9.34 -15.09 -4.85
N PRO A 69 -10.19 -16.10 -4.53
CA PRO A 69 -10.57 -17.22 -5.41
C PRO A 69 -11.15 -16.71 -6.73
N ASN A 70 -10.89 -17.41 -7.83
CA ASN A 70 -11.12 -16.87 -9.17
C ASN A 70 -12.59 -16.48 -9.42
N LYS A 71 -12.84 -15.29 -9.94
CA LYS A 71 -14.18 -14.75 -10.22
C LYS A 71 -14.78 -15.23 -11.56
N ASP A 72 -13.92 -15.57 -12.53
CA ASP A 72 -14.29 -15.99 -13.88
C ASP A 72 -13.19 -16.83 -14.53
N ILE A 73 -13.47 -17.39 -15.73
CA ILE A 73 -12.53 -18.25 -16.47
C ILE A 73 -11.23 -17.52 -16.81
N LYS A 74 -11.31 -16.24 -17.23
CA LYS A 74 -10.15 -15.45 -17.61
C LYS A 74 -9.20 -15.24 -16.42
N SER A 75 -9.76 -14.93 -15.26
CA SER A 75 -9.02 -14.82 -14.00
C SER A 75 -8.32 -16.16 -13.63
N ALA A 76 -9.03 -17.28 -13.82
CA ALA A 76 -8.47 -18.61 -13.57
C ALA A 76 -7.31 -18.93 -14.52
N GLU A 77 -7.39 -18.54 -15.79
CA GLU A 77 -6.31 -18.70 -16.77
C GLU A 77 -5.09 -17.85 -16.43
N HIS A 78 -5.28 -16.60 -15.96
CA HIS A 78 -4.19 -15.74 -15.46
C HIS A 78 -3.46 -16.41 -14.28
N CYS A 79 -4.21 -16.85 -13.27
CA CYS A 79 -3.63 -17.53 -12.11
C CYS A 79 -2.93 -18.84 -12.51
N LYS A 80 -3.48 -19.61 -13.47
CA LYS A 80 -2.85 -20.82 -14.00
C LYS A 80 -1.51 -20.51 -14.65
N CYS A 81 -1.44 -19.48 -15.49
CA CYS A 81 -0.19 -19.04 -16.12
C CYS A 81 0.90 -18.75 -15.08
N VAL A 82 0.57 -18.03 -14.00
CA VAL A 82 1.53 -17.72 -12.93
C VAL A 82 1.96 -18.98 -12.18
N ARG A 83 1.03 -19.91 -11.88
CA ARG A 83 1.34 -21.20 -11.24
C ARG A 83 2.31 -22.05 -12.08
N GLU A 84 2.05 -22.16 -13.38
CA GLU A 84 2.90 -22.90 -14.31
C GLU A 84 4.29 -22.28 -14.40
N PHE A 85 4.38 -20.96 -14.49
CA PHE A 85 5.66 -20.25 -14.50
C PHE A 85 6.43 -20.44 -13.19
N ALA A 86 5.75 -20.29 -12.04
CA ALA A 86 6.35 -20.53 -10.74
C ALA A 86 6.90 -21.95 -10.59
N GLY A 87 6.13 -22.94 -11.03
CA GLY A 87 6.56 -24.35 -11.01
C GLY A 87 7.73 -24.62 -11.96
N CYS A 88 7.68 -24.12 -13.19
CA CYS A 88 8.75 -24.32 -14.18
C CYS A 88 10.09 -23.66 -13.77
N ASN A 89 10.05 -22.56 -13.03
CA ASN A 89 11.23 -21.85 -12.57
C ASN A 89 11.57 -22.14 -11.10
N GLU A 90 10.84 -23.06 -10.46
CA GLU A 90 11.01 -23.42 -9.04
C GLU A 90 11.02 -22.21 -8.10
N ILE A 91 10.16 -21.20 -8.36
CA ILE A 91 10.10 -19.96 -7.57
C ILE A 91 9.80 -20.28 -6.10
N THR A 92 10.71 -19.87 -5.22
CA THR A 92 10.62 -20.15 -3.77
C THR A 92 9.49 -19.35 -3.11
N ASN A 93 9.34 -18.07 -3.49
CA ASN A 93 8.36 -17.18 -2.87
C ASN A 93 7.11 -17.08 -3.76
N PHE A 94 6.36 -18.17 -3.84
CA PHE A 94 5.10 -18.24 -4.57
C PHE A 94 3.94 -18.44 -3.58
N PHE A 95 2.96 -17.54 -3.61
CA PHE A 95 1.83 -17.52 -2.68
C PHE A 95 0.51 -17.59 -3.44
N ASP A 96 -0.23 -18.69 -3.21
CA ASP A 96 -1.53 -18.98 -3.82
C ASP A 96 -2.63 -19.11 -2.75
N VAL A 97 -3.82 -19.54 -3.15
CA VAL A 97 -4.94 -19.84 -2.27
C VAL A 97 -4.53 -20.79 -1.15
N GLY A 98 -4.80 -20.39 0.10
CA GLY A 98 -4.34 -21.10 1.30
C GLY A 98 -3.18 -20.40 2.02
N GLU A 99 -2.32 -19.69 1.28
CA GLU A 99 -1.23 -18.86 1.81
C GLU A 99 -1.37 -17.40 1.35
N MET A 100 -2.57 -17.05 0.89
CA MET A 100 -2.84 -15.77 0.25
C MET A 100 -2.80 -14.60 1.22
N GLY A 101 -2.43 -13.48 0.68
CA GLY A 101 -2.47 -12.17 1.31
C GLY A 101 -2.27 -11.11 0.26
N ILE A 102 -2.73 -9.90 0.51
CA ILE A 102 -2.47 -8.76 -0.38
C ILE A 102 -0.97 -8.53 -0.41
N GLU A 103 -0.35 -8.55 -1.59
CA GLU A 103 1.10 -8.57 -1.79
C GLU A 103 1.87 -7.56 -0.93
N HIS A 104 1.38 -6.32 -0.85
CA HIS A 104 2.05 -5.25 -0.10
C HIS A 104 1.86 -5.33 1.44
N ALA A 105 1.02 -6.22 1.93
CA ALA A 105 0.96 -6.59 3.33
C ALA A 105 1.69 -7.92 3.57
N LEU A 106 1.57 -8.87 2.64
CA LEU A 106 2.14 -10.20 2.74
C LEU A 106 3.67 -10.20 2.72
N LEU A 107 4.30 -9.47 1.80
CA LEU A 107 5.76 -9.49 1.67
C LEU A 107 6.50 -8.98 2.92
N PRO A 108 6.09 -7.86 3.55
CA PRO A 108 6.63 -7.45 4.85
C PRO A 108 6.40 -8.50 5.95
N GLU A 109 5.20 -9.06 6.04
CA GLU A 109 4.85 -10.11 7.02
C GLU A 109 5.68 -11.39 6.84
N LYS A 110 6.04 -11.75 5.60
CA LYS A 110 6.92 -12.88 5.29
C LYS A 110 8.41 -12.54 5.41
N GLY A 111 8.75 -11.32 5.79
CA GLY A 111 10.13 -10.88 5.95
C GLY A 111 10.96 -10.88 4.66
N LEU A 112 10.31 -10.77 3.51
CA LEU A 112 10.97 -10.82 2.20
C LEU A 112 11.69 -9.52 1.86
N VAL A 113 11.30 -8.41 2.49
CA VAL A 113 11.91 -7.09 2.30
C VAL A 113 12.42 -6.57 3.62
N VAL A 114 13.64 -6.03 3.60
CA VAL A 114 14.31 -5.42 4.75
C VAL A 114 14.93 -4.08 4.37
N ALA A 115 15.42 -3.34 5.35
CA ALA A 115 16.07 -2.06 5.14
C ALA A 115 17.28 -2.17 4.19
N GLY A 116 17.38 -1.23 3.25
CA GLY A 116 18.45 -1.17 2.26
C GLY A 116 18.21 -2.01 1.00
N ASP A 117 17.13 -2.80 0.94
CA ASP A 117 16.75 -3.53 -0.26
C ASP A 117 16.35 -2.59 -1.42
N VAL A 118 16.58 -3.03 -2.65
CA VAL A 118 16.03 -2.44 -3.88
C VAL A 118 15.01 -3.40 -4.46
N VAL A 119 13.74 -2.98 -4.46
CA VAL A 119 12.61 -3.81 -4.86
C VAL A 119 11.85 -3.17 -6.02
N ILE A 120 11.58 -3.94 -7.06
CA ILE A 120 10.65 -3.55 -8.11
C ILE A 120 9.45 -4.50 -8.16
N GLY A 121 8.31 -3.99 -8.57
CA GLY A 121 7.12 -4.79 -8.84
C GLY A 121 6.29 -4.17 -9.95
N ALA A 122 5.56 -4.99 -10.69
CA ALA A 122 4.63 -4.47 -11.70
C ALA A 122 3.28 -4.05 -11.09
N ASP A 123 3.31 -3.57 -9.86
CA ASP A 123 2.22 -2.89 -9.17
C ASP A 123 2.68 -1.50 -8.68
N SER A 124 1.81 -0.51 -8.82
CA SER A 124 2.14 0.88 -8.45
C SER A 124 2.47 1.03 -6.97
N HIS A 125 1.81 0.25 -6.10
CA HIS A 125 1.97 0.35 -4.64
C HIS A 125 3.18 -0.45 -4.11
N THR A 126 4.05 -0.95 -4.97
CA THR A 126 5.36 -1.52 -4.57
C THR A 126 6.18 -0.54 -3.72
N CYS A 127 5.90 0.78 -3.80
CA CYS A 127 6.51 1.81 -2.95
C CYS A 127 6.27 1.60 -1.43
N THR A 128 5.34 0.73 -1.03
CA THR A 128 4.98 0.43 0.37
C THR A 128 6.19 0.09 1.26
N TYR A 129 7.18 -0.62 0.71
CA TYR A 129 8.30 -1.15 1.51
C TYR A 129 9.31 -0.08 1.92
N GLY A 130 9.16 1.15 1.44
CA GLY A 130 9.91 2.29 1.98
C GLY A 130 9.63 2.56 3.46
N ALA A 131 8.51 2.08 4.00
CA ALA A 131 8.24 2.07 5.43
C ALA A 131 9.27 1.26 6.25
N LEU A 132 9.94 0.29 5.62
CA LEU A 132 11.02 -0.51 6.20
C LEU A 132 12.42 0.07 5.91
N GLY A 133 12.52 1.23 5.26
CA GLY A 133 13.79 1.81 4.84
C GLY A 133 14.38 1.15 3.59
N ALA A 134 13.56 0.55 2.72
CA ALA A 134 13.94 0.03 1.41
C ALA A 134 13.66 1.06 0.30
N PHE A 135 14.42 1.03 -0.79
CA PHE A 135 13.98 1.67 -2.03
C PHE A 135 13.10 0.68 -2.80
N SER A 136 11.84 0.98 -2.89
CA SER A 136 10.88 0.12 -3.59
C SER A 136 9.98 0.96 -4.49
N THR A 137 9.72 0.48 -5.70
CA THR A 137 8.96 1.25 -6.69
C THR A 137 8.23 0.38 -7.69
N GLY A 138 7.06 0.87 -8.14
CA GLY A 138 6.33 0.27 -9.25
C GLY A 138 7.01 0.52 -10.59
N VAL A 139 6.99 -0.49 -11.45
CA VAL A 139 7.51 -0.48 -12.83
C VAL A 139 6.51 -1.10 -13.80
N GLY A 140 6.74 -0.97 -15.09
CA GLY A 140 5.94 -1.67 -16.11
C GLY A 140 6.22 -3.19 -16.14
N SER A 141 5.27 -3.96 -16.67
CA SER A 141 5.42 -5.42 -16.78
C SER A 141 6.64 -5.82 -17.62
N THR A 142 7.05 -5.02 -18.60
CA THR A 142 8.25 -5.25 -19.41
C THR A 142 9.52 -5.07 -18.57
N ASP A 143 9.58 -4.03 -17.72
CA ASP A 143 10.71 -3.81 -16.81
C ASP A 143 10.77 -4.90 -15.73
N MET A 144 9.60 -5.35 -15.24
CA MET A 144 9.52 -6.50 -14.34
C MET A 144 10.09 -7.77 -15.01
N ALA A 145 9.72 -8.03 -16.26
CA ALA A 145 10.23 -9.16 -17.04
C ALA A 145 11.77 -9.10 -17.18
N ALA A 146 12.30 -7.93 -17.52
CA ALA A 146 13.75 -7.69 -17.58
C ALA A 146 14.42 -7.92 -16.22
N GLY A 147 13.81 -7.40 -15.13
CA GLY A 147 14.26 -7.62 -13.77
C GLY A 147 14.29 -9.10 -13.37
N MET A 148 13.23 -9.86 -13.67
CA MET A 148 13.18 -11.31 -13.43
C MET A 148 14.26 -12.09 -14.22
N ALA A 149 14.55 -11.63 -15.44
CA ALA A 149 15.56 -12.29 -16.28
C ALA A 149 17.01 -11.95 -15.88
N THR A 150 17.28 -10.71 -15.44
CA THR A 150 18.65 -10.18 -15.27
C THR A 150 19.07 -9.93 -13.83
N GLY A 151 18.13 -9.72 -12.92
CA GLY A 151 18.38 -9.27 -11.54
C GLY A 151 18.76 -7.80 -11.45
N LYS A 152 18.53 -7.02 -12.50
CA LYS A 152 18.92 -5.62 -12.61
C LYS A 152 17.82 -4.75 -13.17
N ALA A 153 17.84 -3.47 -12.81
CA ALA A 153 16.98 -2.47 -13.41
C ALA A 153 17.71 -1.13 -13.60
N TRP A 154 17.25 -0.37 -14.59
CA TRP A 154 17.70 0.99 -14.84
C TRP A 154 16.85 1.97 -14.07
N PHE A 155 17.52 2.91 -13.40
CA PHE A 155 16.85 4.00 -12.70
C PHE A 155 17.44 5.35 -13.11
N LYS A 156 16.59 6.32 -13.34
CA LYS A 156 16.96 7.70 -13.19
C LYS A 156 16.85 8.03 -11.71
N VAL A 157 17.96 8.33 -11.04
CA VAL A 157 17.98 8.63 -9.61
C VAL A 157 16.99 9.75 -9.30
N PRO A 158 15.98 9.55 -8.44
CA PRO A 158 15.00 10.58 -8.14
C PRO A 158 15.62 11.70 -7.30
N SER A 159 15.13 12.93 -7.47
CA SER A 159 15.24 13.95 -6.44
C SER A 159 14.32 13.62 -5.26
N ALA A 160 14.37 14.37 -4.18
CA ALA A 160 13.56 14.09 -3.00
C ALA A 160 12.84 15.33 -2.47
N ILE A 161 11.68 15.08 -1.87
CA ILE A 161 10.94 16.03 -1.03
C ILE A 161 11.02 15.53 0.41
N LYS A 162 11.22 16.44 1.36
CA LYS A 162 11.32 16.14 2.79
C LYS A 162 10.04 16.53 3.52
N PHE A 163 9.47 15.58 4.25
CA PHE A 163 8.32 15.78 5.12
C PHE A 163 8.75 15.64 6.58
N VAL A 164 8.74 16.73 7.32
CA VAL A 164 9.07 16.75 8.76
C VAL A 164 7.77 16.62 9.54
N LEU A 165 7.52 15.45 10.10
CA LEU A 165 6.35 15.16 10.92
C LEU A 165 6.66 15.50 12.37
N THR A 166 5.83 16.32 13.01
CA THR A 166 6.02 16.77 14.38
C THR A 166 4.80 16.48 15.25
N GLY A 167 5.00 16.36 16.55
CA GLY A 167 3.91 16.16 17.50
C GLY A 167 3.26 14.77 17.41
N LYS A 168 2.32 14.53 18.32
CA LYS A 168 1.55 13.29 18.40
C LYS A 168 0.27 13.41 17.58
N PRO A 169 -0.13 12.41 16.77
CA PRO A 169 -1.41 12.40 16.06
C PRO A 169 -2.59 12.71 16.98
N ALA A 170 -3.52 13.55 16.52
CA ALA A 170 -4.78 13.81 17.20
C ALA A 170 -5.61 12.52 17.32
N GLU A 171 -6.62 12.54 18.18
CA GLU A 171 -7.53 11.41 18.38
C GLU A 171 -8.22 11.02 17.06
N TYR A 172 -8.27 9.71 16.76
CA TYR A 172 -8.81 9.11 15.51
C TYR A 172 -8.09 9.52 14.21
N VAL A 173 -6.92 10.15 14.31
CA VAL A 173 -6.03 10.40 13.16
C VAL A 173 -5.06 9.22 13.00
N THR A 174 -5.02 8.63 11.81
CA THR A 174 -4.19 7.50 11.44
C THR A 174 -3.21 7.87 10.32
N GLY A 175 -2.32 6.96 9.95
CA GLY A 175 -1.45 7.15 8.79
C GLY A 175 -2.21 7.45 7.49
N LYS A 176 -3.45 6.95 7.35
CA LYS A 176 -4.32 7.29 6.23
C LYS A 176 -4.67 8.77 6.18
N ASP A 177 -5.02 9.36 7.30
CA ASP A 177 -5.36 10.78 7.39
C ASP A 177 -4.12 11.64 7.10
N VAL A 178 -2.94 11.22 7.59
CA VAL A 178 -1.66 11.90 7.32
C VAL A 178 -1.36 11.92 5.82
N ILE A 179 -1.43 10.80 5.13
CA ILE A 179 -1.09 10.76 3.71
C ILE A 179 -2.15 11.45 2.84
N LEU A 180 -3.43 11.35 3.19
CA LEU A 180 -4.48 12.10 2.50
C LEU A 180 -4.28 13.61 2.65
N HIS A 181 -3.92 14.09 3.85
CA HIS A 181 -3.57 15.49 4.08
C HIS A 181 -2.39 15.93 3.19
N ILE A 182 -1.33 15.11 3.11
CA ILE A 182 -0.16 15.39 2.27
C ILE A 182 -0.56 15.48 0.79
N ILE A 183 -1.32 14.51 0.29
CA ILE A 183 -1.76 14.49 -1.11
C ILE A 183 -2.65 15.71 -1.40
N GLY A 184 -3.56 16.06 -0.48
CA GLY A 184 -4.37 17.29 -0.61
C GLY A 184 -3.55 18.57 -0.64
N MET A 185 -2.41 18.58 0.07
CA MET A 185 -1.53 19.74 0.15
C MET A 185 -0.66 19.94 -1.11
N ILE A 186 -0.13 18.85 -1.68
CA ILE A 186 0.83 18.92 -2.78
C ILE A 186 0.25 18.52 -4.16
N GLY A 187 -0.94 17.92 -4.19
CA GLY A 187 -1.57 17.41 -5.41
C GLY A 187 -1.11 16.01 -5.81
N VAL A 188 -1.81 15.41 -6.77
CA VAL A 188 -1.51 14.05 -7.29
C VAL A 188 -0.21 13.96 -8.11
N ASP A 189 0.37 15.09 -8.46
CA ASP A 189 1.63 15.21 -9.22
C ASP A 189 2.73 16.00 -8.46
N GLY A 190 2.45 16.42 -7.21
CA GLY A 190 3.37 17.23 -6.42
C GLY A 190 4.71 16.59 -6.11
N ALA A 191 4.76 15.26 -6.08
CA ALA A 191 5.99 14.48 -5.92
C ALA A 191 6.37 13.70 -7.18
N LEU A 192 5.94 14.15 -8.37
CA LEU A 192 6.13 13.42 -9.62
C LEU A 192 7.60 13.02 -9.84
N TYR A 193 7.83 11.70 -9.88
CA TYR A 193 9.15 11.08 -10.04
C TYR A 193 10.16 11.42 -8.92
N GLN A 194 9.71 11.80 -7.73
CA GLN A 194 10.57 12.13 -6.59
C GLN A 194 10.43 11.06 -5.48
N SER A 195 11.42 11.00 -4.60
CA SER A 195 11.33 10.27 -3.35
C SER A 195 10.67 11.15 -2.29
N MET A 196 9.65 10.65 -1.59
CA MET A 196 9.05 11.31 -0.44
C MET A 196 9.74 10.79 0.83
N GLU A 197 10.59 11.62 1.43
CA GLU A 197 11.39 11.23 2.58
C GLU A 197 10.80 11.81 3.86
N PHE A 198 10.38 10.93 4.77
CA PHE A 198 9.74 11.29 6.03
C PHE A 198 10.78 11.39 7.16
N THR A 199 10.61 12.36 8.05
CA THR A 199 11.50 12.60 9.20
C THR A 199 10.75 13.34 10.32
N GLY A 200 11.40 13.64 11.42
CA GLY A 200 10.85 14.39 12.55
C GLY A 200 10.45 13.48 13.73
N ASP A 201 10.20 14.09 14.86
CA ASP A 201 9.87 13.42 16.12
C ASP A 201 8.48 12.77 16.11
N GLY A 202 7.57 13.28 15.27
CA GLY A 202 6.23 12.73 15.07
C GLY A 202 6.22 11.27 14.57
N ILE A 203 7.29 10.84 13.84
CA ILE A 203 7.41 9.45 13.36
C ILE A 203 7.37 8.45 14.53
N SER A 204 7.91 8.80 15.68
CA SER A 204 7.92 7.93 16.87
C SER A 204 6.53 7.55 17.37
N TYR A 205 5.51 8.32 17.04
CA TYR A 205 4.11 8.04 17.39
C TYR A 205 3.38 7.20 16.34
N LEU A 206 3.88 7.14 15.11
CA LEU A 206 3.31 6.31 14.05
C LEU A 206 3.67 4.85 14.26
N SER A 207 2.68 3.97 14.14
CA SER A 207 2.92 2.53 14.12
C SER A 207 3.55 2.08 12.79
N MET A 208 3.96 0.82 12.70
CA MET A 208 4.42 0.28 11.41
C MET A 208 3.27 0.22 10.39
N ASP A 209 2.05 -0.06 10.83
CA ASP A 209 0.86 -0.08 9.95
C ASP A 209 0.57 1.31 9.38
N ASP A 210 0.71 2.37 10.18
CA ASP A 210 0.63 3.77 9.72
C ASP A 210 1.70 4.09 8.67
N ARG A 211 2.97 3.74 8.95
CA ARG A 211 4.09 4.00 8.03
C ARG A 211 3.93 3.25 6.71
N LEU A 212 3.49 2.00 6.77
CA LEU A 212 3.20 1.19 5.58
C LEU A 212 2.05 1.80 4.76
N CYS A 213 1.02 2.33 5.41
CA CYS A 213 -0.07 3.05 4.74
C CYS A 213 0.43 4.34 4.06
N ILE A 214 1.24 5.15 4.74
CA ILE A 214 1.79 6.40 4.21
C ILE A 214 2.71 6.11 3.01
N ALA A 215 3.64 5.17 3.15
CA ALA A 215 4.55 4.79 2.08
C ALA A 215 3.81 4.20 0.86
N ASN A 216 2.76 3.40 1.11
CA ASN A 216 1.90 2.83 0.06
C ASN A 216 1.28 3.91 -0.84
N MET A 217 0.78 4.98 -0.24
CA MET A 217 0.09 6.04 -0.98
C MET A 217 1.02 7.15 -1.49
N ALA A 218 2.33 7.03 -1.37
CA ALA A 218 3.27 7.99 -1.96
C ALA A 218 3.11 8.10 -3.48
N ILE A 219 2.78 7.00 -4.16
CA ILE A 219 2.50 6.99 -5.60
C ILE A 219 1.29 7.85 -5.98
N GLU A 220 0.33 8.05 -5.07
CA GLU A 220 -0.85 8.87 -5.33
C GLU A 220 -0.54 10.38 -5.36
N ALA A 221 0.66 10.78 -4.93
CA ALA A 221 1.26 12.10 -5.16
C ALA A 221 2.26 12.12 -6.32
N GLY A 222 2.37 11.02 -7.10
CA GLY A 222 3.34 10.86 -8.19
C GLY A 222 4.73 10.39 -7.73
N GLY A 223 4.92 10.11 -6.44
CA GLY A 223 6.21 9.72 -5.87
C GLY A 223 6.70 8.34 -6.36
N LYS A 224 8.02 8.21 -6.54
CA LYS A 224 8.64 6.90 -6.84
C LYS A 224 8.61 5.99 -5.63
N ASN A 225 8.78 6.53 -4.45
CA ASN A 225 8.66 5.84 -3.17
C ASN A 225 8.36 6.84 -2.05
N GLY A 226 7.79 6.33 -0.94
CA GLY A 226 7.78 7.00 0.35
C GLY A 226 8.71 6.25 1.28
N ILE A 227 9.70 6.91 1.88
CA ILE A 227 10.71 6.23 2.69
C ILE A 227 10.80 6.83 4.09
N PHE A 228 10.89 5.93 5.09
CA PHE A 228 11.03 6.26 6.51
C PHE A 228 12.42 5.90 7.01
N PRO A 229 12.95 6.62 8.01
CA PRO A 229 14.16 6.21 8.70
C PRO A 229 13.92 4.91 9.47
N VAL A 230 14.98 4.12 9.59
CA VAL A 230 14.95 2.85 10.31
C VAL A 230 15.19 3.12 11.79
N ASP A 231 14.14 3.14 12.57
CA ASP A 231 14.16 3.30 14.02
C ASP A 231 13.96 1.97 14.77
N GLU A 232 13.84 2.04 16.09
CA GLU A 232 13.64 0.87 16.95
C GLU A 232 12.38 0.07 16.58
N LYS A 233 11.29 0.74 16.18
CA LYS A 233 10.05 0.08 15.75
C LYS A 233 10.25 -0.70 14.44
N THR A 234 10.93 -0.09 13.47
CA THR A 234 11.26 -0.75 12.20
C THR A 234 12.18 -1.94 12.44
N ILE A 235 13.21 -1.79 13.31
CA ILE A 235 14.11 -2.88 13.67
C ILE A 235 13.36 -4.02 14.37
N ALA A 236 12.46 -3.70 15.31
CA ALA A 236 11.64 -4.70 15.99
C ALA A 236 10.77 -5.48 15.01
N TYR A 237 10.07 -4.77 14.11
CA TYR A 237 9.26 -5.37 13.06
C TYR A 237 10.08 -6.31 12.15
N MET A 238 11.22 -5.83 11.65
CA MET A 238 12.07 -6.67 10.79
C MET A 238 12.60 -7.92 11.54
N LYS A 239 12.98 -7.80 12.80
CA LYS A 239 13.44 -8.96 13.59
C LYS A 239 12.35 -9.99 13.88
N GLU A 240 11.11 -9.56 14.00
CA GLU A 240 9.97 -10.45 14.19
C GLU A 240 9.68 -11.27 12.93
N HIS A 241 9.84 -10.65 11.74
CA HIS A 241 9.41 -11.23 10.47
C HIS A 241 10.54 -11.79 9.60
N SER A 242 11.80 -11.39 9.81
CA SER A 242 12.90 -11.72 8.92
C SER A 242 14.17 -12.13 9.64
N THR A 243 14.90 -13.06 9.03
CA THR A 243 16.29 -13.42 9.42
C THR A 243 17.32 -12.86 8.44
N LYS A 244 16.89 -12.10 7.41
CA LYS A 244 17.79 -11.49 6.42
C LYS A 244 18.68 -10.44 7.08
N GLU A 245 19.92 -10.37 6.63
CA GLU A 245 20.76 -9.22 6.92
C GLU A 245 20.21 -7.97 6.27
N TYR A 246 20.29 -6.83 6.94
CA TYR A 246 19.81 -5.55 6.44
C TYR A 246 20.87 -4.45 6.65
N LYS A 247 20.76 -3.39 5.86
CA LYS A 247 21.62 -2.23 5.97
C LYS A 247 20.80 -0.95 6.12
N VAL A 248 21.11 -0.20 7.17
CA VAL A 248 20.45 1.08 7.44
C VAL A 248 21.18 2.19 6.70
N TYR A 249 20.40 3.03 6.02
CA TYR A 249 20.90 4.24 5.37
C TYR A 249 20.16 5.45 5.94
N GLU A 250 20.92 6.46 6.31
CA GLU A 250 20.42 7.75 6.78
C GLU A 250 20.82 8.84 5.78
N ALA A 251 19.97 9.84 5.61
CA ALA A 251 20.33 11.00 4.81
C ALA A 251 21.53 11.75 5.42
N ASP A 252 22.37 12.31 4.58
CA ASP A 252 23.41 13.22 5.05
C ASP A 252 22.80 14.53 5.55
N GLU A 253 23.47 15.21 6.48
CA GLU A 253 22.98 16.48 7.04
C GLU A 253 22.83 17.57 5.96
N ASP A 254 23.70 17.53 4.94
CA ASP A 254 23.69 18.43 3.80
C ASP A 254 23.00 17.82 2.56
N ALA A 255 22.14 16.81 2.73
CA ALA A 255 21.34 16.24 1.65
C ALA A 255 20.39 17.28 1.05
N GLU A 256 20.30 17.33 -0.28
CA GLU A 256 19.47 18.30 -0.99
C GLU A 256 18.05 17.78 -1.24
N TYR A 257 17.07 18.61 -0.94
CA TYR A 257 15.66 18.38 -1.18
C TYR A 257 15.06 19.48 -2.05
N THR A 258 14.16 19.12 -2.96
CA THR A 258 13.47 20.08 -3.83
C THR A 258 12.47 20.94 -3.06
N ALA A 259 11.91 20.39 -1.99
CA ALA A 259 11.04 21.08 -1.07
C ALA A 259 11.11 20.42 0.32
N THR A 260 10.76 21.18 1.36
CA THR A 260 10.61 20.68 2.73
C THR A 260 9.30 21.18 3.30
N TYR A 261 8.47 20.26 3.79
CA TYR A 261 7.20 20.54 4.43
C TYR A 261 7.23 20.09 5.88
N THR A 262 6.72 20.91 6.77
CA THR A 262 6.55 20.55 8.20
C THR A 262 5.06 20.35 8.48
N ILE A 263 4.71 19.23 9.08
CA ILE A 263 3.33 18.83 9.38
C ILE A 263 3.23 18.51 10.85
N ASP A 264 2.41 19.28 11.56
CA ASP A 264 2.06 19.03 12.96
C ASP A 264 0.91 18.01 13.01
N LEU A 265 1.22 16.78 13.37
CA LEU A 265 0.26 15.68 13.47
C LEU A 265 -0.85 15.95 14.49
N SER A 266 -0.58 16.79 15.50
CA SER A 266 -1.56 17.12 16.53
C SER A 266 -2.68 18.06 16.04
N SER A 267 -2.43 18.76 14.93
CA SER A 267 -3.38 19.66 14.30
C SER A 267 -4.27 18.97 13.25
N LEU A 268 -3.93 17.76 12.86
CA LEU A 268 -4.68 17.02 11.84
C LEU A 268 -6.03 16.55 12.36
N LYS A 269 -6.96 16.40 11.44
CA LYS A 269 -8.29 15.84 11.69
C LYS A 269 -8.53 14.64 10.78
N PRO A 270 -9.45 13.73 11.13
CA PRO A 270 -9.89 12.70 10.21
C PRO A 270 -10.28 13.32 8.86
N THR A 271 -9.74 12.75 7.78
CA THR A 271 -9.77 13.34 6.45
C THR A 271 -10.49 12.41 5.47
N VAL A 272 -11.25 13.00 4.55
CA VAL A 272 -11.94 12.29 3.47
C VAL A 272 -11.48 12.87 2.14
N SER A 273 -11.06 12.01 1.22
CA SER A 273 -10.79 12.40 -0.16
C SER A 273 -12.03 12.15 -1.02
N PHE A 274 -12.50 13.18 -1.69
CA PHE A 274 -13.69 13.14 -2.55
C PHE A 274 -13.35 12.61 -3.96
N PRO A 275 -14.34 12.05 -4.67
CA PRO A 275 -14.16 11.65 -6.07
C PRO A 275 -13.79 12.87 -6.95
N HIS A 276 -13.01 12.70 -8.01
CA HIS A 276 -12.42 11.46 -8.53
C HIS A 276 -10.89 11.53 -8.52
N LEU A 277 -10.32 12.26 -7.57
CA LEU A 277 -8.86 12.37 -7.37
C LEU A 277 -8.53 12.31 -5.88
N PRO A 278 -7.45 11.61 -5.48
CA PRO A 278 -7.04 11.53 -4.07
C PRO A 278 -6.72 12.88 -3.43
N GLU A 279 -6.40 13.91 -4.20
CA GLU A 279 -6.10 15.27 -3.72
C GLU A 279 -7.34 16.08 -3.30
N ASN A 280 -8.55 15.65 -3.66
CA ASN A 280 -9.79 16.34 -3.29
C ASN A 280 -10.14 16.11 -1.81
N THR A 281 -9.27 16.53 -0.92
CA THR A 281 -9.37 16.23 0.52
C THR A 281 -10.14 17.30 1.28
N HIS A 282 -10.96 16.84 2.23
CA HIS A 282 -11.70 17.66 3.19
C HIS A 282 -11.55 17.05 4.58
N THR A 283 -11.48 17.87 5.61
CA THR A 283 -11.62 17.37 6.98
C THR A 283 -13.05 16.91 7.23
N ILE A 284 -13.22 15.95 8.13
CA ILE A 284 -14.55 15.38 8.41
C ILE A 284 -15.59 16.44 8.82
N ASP A 285 -15.14 17.53 9.45
CA ASP A 285 -16.01 18.64 9.88
C ASP A 285 -16.55 19.48 8.69
N GLU A 286 -15.92 19.37 7.51
CA GLU A 286 -16.31 20.10 6.29
C GLU A 286 -17.19 19.26 5.38
N VAL A 287 -17.34 17.95 5.68
CA VAL A 287 -18.16 17.06 4.89
C VAL A 287 -19.63 17.26 5.20
N GLY A 288 -20.43 17.53 4.17
CA GLY A 288 -21.89 17.68 4.29
C GLY A 288 -22.61 16.34 4.47
N ASP A 289 -23.95 16.38 4.36
CA ASP A 289 -24.82 15.20 4.49
C ASP A 289 -24.81 14.37 3.19
N ILE A 290 -23.81 13.49 3.03
CA ILE A 290 -23.61 12.65 1.85
C ILE A 290 -23.98 11.20 2.19
N ALA A 291 -25.15 10.73 1.69
CA ALA A 291 -25.57 9.34 1.83
C ALA A 291 -24.70 8.41 0.99
N ILE A 292 -24.46 7.19 1.49
CA ILE A 292 -23.62 6.19 0.85
C ILE A 292 -24.32 4.83 0.77
N ASP A 293 -23.90 4.00 -0.18
CA ASP A 293 -24.48 2.67 -0.47
C ASP A 293 -23.57 1.53 0.01
N GLN A 294 -22.26 1.80 0.10
CA GLN A 294 -21.27 0.79 0.45
C GLN A 294 -20.14 1.37 1.31
N VAL A 295 -19.57 0.51 2.14
CA VAL A 295 -18.30 0.75 2.84
C VAL A 295 -17.38 -0.43 2.59
N VAL A 296 -16.10 -0.16 2.29
CA VAL A 296 -15.04 -1.16 2.17
C VAL A 296 -13.92 -0.81 3.15
N ILE A 297 -13.61 -1.71 4.06
CA ILE A 297 -12.52 -1.59 5.04
C ILE A 297 -11.50 -2.69 4.74
N GLY A 298 -10.27 -2.31 4.43
CA GLY A 298 -9.23 -3.25 4.07
C GLY A 298 -8.25 -2.68 3.05
N SER A 299 -7.74 -3.53 2.15
CA SER A 299 -6.73 -3.25 1.14
C SER A 299 -5.29 -3.27 1.67
N CYS A 300 -4.31 -3.13 0.77
CA CYS A 300 -2.89 -3.03 1.14
C CYS A 300 -2.56 -1.81 2.00
N THR A 301 -3.41 -0.78 1.98
CA THR A 301 -3.28 0.41 2.83
C THR A 301 -3.76 0.16 4.25
N ASN A 302 -4.98 -0.36 4.43
CA ASN A 302 -5.69 -0.40 5.71
C ASN A 302 -6.45 -1.71 5.96
N GLY A 303 -5.78 -2.84 5.73
CA GLY A 303 -6.29 -4.17 6.08
C GLY A 303 -5.47 -4.88 7.15
N ARG A 304 -4.53 -4.17 7.81
CA ARG A 304 -3.69 -4.71 8.88
C ARG A 304 -4.44 -4.77 10.19
N ILE A 305 -3.83 -5.38 11.20
CA ILE A 305 -4.55 -5.66 12.45
C ILE A 305 -4.99 -4.39 13.20
N GLU A 306 -4.19 -3.32 13.16
CA GLU A 306 -4.55 -2.06 13.81
C GLU A 306 -5.73 -1.38 13.12
N ASP A 307 -5.82 -1.48 11.80
CA ASP A 307 -6.95 -0.99 11.00
C ASP A 307 -8.25 -1.71 11.36
N LEU A 308 -8.17 -3.03 11.51
CA LEU A 308 -9.31 -3.86 11.90
C LEU A 308 -9.75 -3.57 13.35
N ARG A 309 -8.80 -3.35 14.27
CA ARG A 309 -9.09 -2.93 15.65
C ARG A 309 -9.81 -1.57 15.68
N ALA A 310 -9.30 -0.58 14.92
CA ALA A 310 -9.91 0.73 14.79
C ALA A 310 -11.36 0.66 14.27
N ALA A 311 -11.58 -0.12 13.22
CA ALA A 311 -12.94 -0.33 12.69
C ALA A 311 -13.85 -1.08 13.69
N ALA A 312 -13.33 -2.09 14.38
CA ALA A 312 -14.09 -2.85 15.37
C ALA A 312 -14.46 -2.03 16.59
N GLU A 313 -13.60 -1.11 17.03
CA GLU A 313 -13.91 -0.15 18.12
C GLU A 313 -15.18 0.63 17.82
N ILE A 314 -15.30 1.13 16.60
CA ILE A 314 -16.50 1.86 16.17
C ILE A 314 -17.72 0.94 16.03
N LEU A 315 -17.56 -0.25 15.45
CA LEU A 315 -18.67 -1.15 15.14
C LEU A 315 -19.17 -1.97 16.34
N LYS A 316 -18.38 -2.08 17.40
CA LYS A 316 -18.73 -2.88 18.59
C LYS A 316 -20.02 -2.40 19.23
N GLY A 317 -21.00 -3.31 19.34
CA GLY A 317 -22.33 -3.03 19.90
C GLY A 317 -23.24 -2.19 19.00
N ARG A 318 -22.82 -1.84 17.79
CA ARG A 318 -23.57 -1.07 16.80
C ARG A 318 -23.96 -1.92 15.61
N LYS A 319 -24.80 -1.38 14.75
CA LYS A 319 -25.26 -2.04 13.52
C LYS A 319 -24.91 -1.19 12.29
N VAL A 320 -24.47 -1.85 11.25
CA VAL A 320 -24.42 -1.27 9.92
C VAL A 320 -25.81 -0.82 9.51
N LYS A 321 -25.93 0.35 8.93
CA LYS A 321 -27.20 0.93 8.48
C LYS A 321 -27.92 -0.04 7.54
N LYS A 322 -29.20 -0.27 7.80
CA LYS A 322 -30.01 -1.15 6.93
C LYS A 322 -30.01 -0.66 5.48
N GLY A 323 -29.67 -1.54 4.57
CA GLY A 323 -29.56 -1.26 3.13
C GLY A 323 -28.14 -0.89 2.66
N LEU A 324 -27.21 -0.63 3.58
CA LEU A 324 -25.82 -0.39 3.26
C LEU A 324 -25.02 -1.71 3.27
N ARG A 325 -24.10 -1.87 2.32
CA ARG A 325 -23.15 -2.97 2.27
C ARG A 325 -21.85 -2.56 2.98
N CYS A 326 -21.44 -3.30 3.99
CA CYS A 326 -20.13 -3.12 4.64
C CYS A 326 -19.29 -4.37 4.43
N ILE A 327 -18.15 -4.23 3.80
CA ILE A 327 -17.21 -5.31 3.46
C ILE A 327 -15.90 -5.06 4.20
N VAL A 328 -15.45 -6.05 4.97
CA VAL A 328 -14.18 -6.00 5.70
C VAL A 328 -13.24 -7.05 5.13
N ILE A 329 -12.01 -6.66 4.83
CA ILE A 329 -11.01 -7.49 4.16
C ILE A 329 -9.72 -7.46 4.96
N PRO A 330 -9.44 -8.50 5.77
CA PRO A 330 -8.12 -8.68 6.38
C PRO A 330 -7.04 -8.78 5.30
N ALA A 331 -5.88 -8.16 5.50
CA ALA A 331 -4.88 -8.06 4.44
C ALA A 331 -4.15 -9.39 4.17
N THR A 332 -4.03 -10.27 5.17
CA THR A 332 -3.36 -11.58 5.05
C THR A 332 -4.11 -12.65 5.83
N GLN A 333 -3.77 -13.92 5.59
CA GLN A 333 -4.29 -15.06 6.35
C GLN A 333 -3.90 -14.97 7.84
N ALA A 334 -2.68 -14.53 8.15
CA ALA A 334 -2.23 -14.40 9.53
C ALA A 334 -3.02 -13.30 10.26
N ILE A 335 -3.21 -12.15 9.62
CA ILE A 335 -4.05 -11.08 10.16
C ILE A 335 -5.51 -11.55 10.32
N TYR A 336 -6.01 -12.36 9.39
CA TYR A 336 -7.36 -12.91 9.48
C TYR A 336 -7.52 -13.83 10.71
N LEU A 337 -6.56 -14.73 10.93
CA LEU A 337 -6.54 -15.59 12.11
C LEU A 337 -6.44 -14.75 13.40
N GLN A 338 -5.55 -13.78 13.44
CA GLN A 338 -5.44 -12.87 14.59
C GLN A 338 -6.76 -12.12 14.85
N ALA A 339 -7.42 -11.64 13.80
CA ALA A 339 -8.71 -10.97 13.93
C ALA A 339 -9.82 -11.90 14.45
N ILE A 340 -9.74 -13.21 14.16
CA ILE A 340 -10.63 -14.23 14.75
C ILE A 340 -10.33 -14.38 16.23
N ASP A 341 -9.06 -14.57 16.59
CA ASP A 341 -8.63 -14.80 17.98
C ASP A 341 -8.95 -13.61 18.89
N GLU A 342 -8.83 -12.39 18.36
CA GLU A 342 -9.20 -11.15 19.08
C GLU A 342 -10.72 -10.88 19.09
N GLY A 343 -11.55 -11.69 18.42
CA GLY A 343 -12.99 -11.52 18.34
C GLY A 343 -13.46 -10.36 17.44
N LEU A 344 -12.55 -9.81 16.61
CA LEU A 344 -12.89 -8.71 15.70
C LEU A 344 -13.84 -9.18 14.60
N VAL A 345 -13.59 -10.36 14.04
CA VAL A 345 -14.47 -10.98 13.03
C VAL A 345 -15.88 -11.17 13.57
N GLN A 346 -16.01 -11.64 14.81
CA GLN A 346 -17.31 -11.75 15.45
C GLN A 346 -17.99 -10.39 15.58
N THR A 347 -17.24 -9.35 15.97
CA THR A 347 -17.75 -7.97 16.07
C THR A 347 -18.29 -7.48 14.73
N PHE A 348 -17.56 -7.68 13.63
CA PHE A 348 -17.99 -7.29 12.29
C PHE A 348 -19.25 -8.02 11.84
N ILE A 349 -19.31 -9.34 12.01
CA ILE A 349 -20.49 -10.14 11.65
C ILE A 349 -21.71 -9.72 12.50
N GLN A 350 -21.51 -9.50 13.79
CA GLN A 350 -22.59 -9.04 14.68
C GLN A 350 -23.07 -7.64 14.31
N ALA A 351 -22.19 -6.76 13.82
CA ALA A 351 -22.56 -5.46 13.29
C ALA A 351 -23.36 -5.54 11.98
N GLY A 352 -23.28 -6.66 11.26
CA GLY A 352 -23.94 -6.86 9.96
C GLY A 352 -23.01 -6.60 8.76
N ALA A 353 -21.71 -6.59 8.99
CA ALA A 353 -20.71 -6.54 7.93
C ALA A 353 -20.40 -7.93 7.37
N VAL A 354 -19.90 -7.99 6.14
CA VAL A 354 -19.35 -9.20 5.52
C VAL A 354 -17.84 -9.19 5.70
N VAL A 355 -17.27 -10.25 6.24
CA VAL A 355 -15.82 -10.43 6.31
C VAL A 355 -15.39 -11.36 5.17
N SER A 356 -14.47 -10.90 4.35
CA SER A 356 -13.96 -11.62 3.19
C SER A 356 -12.63 -12.31 3.47
N THR A 357 -12.24 -13.21 2.58
CA THR A 357 -10.85 -13.67 2.48
C THR A 357 -9.94 -12.51 2.08
N PRO A 358 -8.63 -12.56 2.40
CA PRO A 358 -7.66 -11.58 1.91
C PRO A 358 -7.69 -11.49 0.37
N THR A 359 -7.91 -10.30 -0.16
CA THR A 359 -7.87 -10.04 -1.60
C THR A 359 -7.75 -8.54 -1.88
N CYS A 360 -7.04 -8.17 -2.95
CA CYS A 360 -6.97 -6.80 -3.45
C CYS A 360 -8.11 -6.46 -4.43
N GLY A 361 -8.90 -7.44 -4.84
CA GLY A 361 -9.91 -7.33 -5.90
C GLY A 361 -10.89 -6.17 -5.80
N PRO A 362 -11.50 -5.83 -4.66
CA PRO A 362 -12.41 -4.70 -4.53
C PRO A 362 -11.78 -3.35 -4.85
N CYS A 363 -10.50 -3.16 -4.56
CA CYS A 363 -9.77 -1.90 -4.76
C CYS A 363 -9.75 -1.43 -6.23
N LEU A 364 -9.88 -2.36 -7.16
CA LEU A 364 -9.86 -2.08 -8.61
C LEU A 364 -11.14 -2.50 -9.36
N GLY A 365 -12.20 -2.86 -8.62
CA GLY A 365 -13.41 -3.40 -9.24
C GLY A 365 -13.21 -4.75 -9.92
N GLY A 366 -12.17 -5.48 -9.51
CA GLY A 366 -11.72 -6.71 -10.15
C GLY A 366 -12.32 -8.00 -9.61
N TYR A 367 -12.94 -8.00 -8.43
CA TYR A 367 -13.39 -9.24 -7.78
C TYR A 367 -14.78 -9.11 -7.14
N MET A 368 -14.91 -8.50 -5.96
CA MET A 368 -16.17 -8.35 -5.24
C MET A 368 -16.42 -6.88 -4.87
N GLY A 369 -17.61 -6.55 -4.35
CA GLY A 369 -17.94 -5.21 -3.91
C GLY A 369 -17.95 -4.19 -5.02
N ILE A 370 -18.25 -4.63 -6.25
CA ILE A 370 -18.34 -3.77 -7.44
C ILE A 370 -19.54 -2.84 -7.31
N LEU A 371 -19.33 -1.55 -7.58
CA LEU A 371 -20.35 -0.51 -7.51
C LEU A 371 -21.15 -0.46 -8.80
N ALA A 372 -22.47 -0.34 -8.66
CA ALA A 372 -23.38 -0.04 -9.75
C ALA A 372 -23.36 1.46 -10.10
N ALA A 373 -24.09 1.84 -11.16
CA ALA A 373 -24.23 3.23 -11.57
C ALA A 373 -24.77 4.11 -10.43
N HIS A 374 -24.10 5.25 -10.20
CA HIS A 374 -24.46 6.27 -9.20
C HIS A 374 -24.34 5.81 -7.73
N GLU A 375 -23.81 4.62 -7.45
CA GLU A 375 -23.54 4.20 -6.07
C GLU A 375 -22.33 4.94 -5.47
N ARG A 376 -22.41 5.20 -4.16
CA ARG A 376 -21.38 5.87 -3.38
C ARG A 376 -20.76 4.93 -2.36
N CYS A 377 -19.43 4.93 -2.30
CA CYS A 377 -18.67 4.08 -1.38
C CYS A 377 -17.67 4.88 -0.57
N VAL A 378 -17.66 4.73 0.75
CA VAL A 378 -16.52 5.10 1.57
C VAL A 378 -15.56 3.92 1.64
N SER A 379 -14.30 4.14 1.32
CA SER A 379 -13.31 3.07 1.20
C SER A 379 -11.99 3.43 1.85
N THR A 380 -11.36 2.46 2.49
CA THR A 380 -9.99 2.59 2.99
C THR A 380 -8.93 2.20 1.96
N THR A 381 -9.34 1.96 0.72
CA THR A 381 -8.43 1.72 -0.42
C THR A 381 -7.61 2.97 -0.76
N ASN A 382 -6.78 2.91 -1.79
CA ASN A 382 -5.81 3.95 -2.11
C ASN A 382 -6.21 4.89 -3.26
N ARG A 383 -7.18 4.51 -4.10
CA ARG A 383 -7.58 5.25 -5.31
C ARG A 383 -9.08 5.41 -5.42
N ASN A 384 -9.50 6.59 -5.91
CA ASN A 384 -10.90 6.94 -6.14
C ASN A 384 -11.16 7.51 -7.55
N PHE A 385 -10.35 7.11 -8.53
CA PHE A 385 -10.50 7.54 -9.92
C PHE A 385 -11.84 7.10 -10.51
N VAL A 386 -12.27 7.77 -11.59
CA VAL A 386 -13.50 7.42 -12.33
C VAL A 386 -13.53 5.92 -12.65
N GLY A 387 -14.59 5.24 -12.25
CA GLY A 387 -14.78 3.80 -12.50
C GLY A 387 -13.87 2.86 -11.71
N ARG A 388 -13.13 3.36 -10.70
CA ARG A 388 -12.13 2.56 -9.99
C ARG A 388 -12.68 1.30 -9.33
N MET A 389 -13.86 1.38 -8.72
CA MET A 389 -14.47 0.26 -8.01
C MET A 389 -15.74 -0.28 -8.67
N GLY A 390 -16.02 0.08 -9.94
CA GLY A 390 -17.20 -0.37 -10.66
C GLY A 390 -17.61 0.54 -11.80
N ASP A 391 -18.89 0.91 -11.85
CA ASP A 391 -19.44 1.77 -12.88
C ASP A 391 -18.76 3.15 -12.92
N VAL A 392 -18.59 3.71 -14.10
CA VAL A 392 -17.92 5.01 -14.31
C VAL A 392 -18.64 6.19 -13.66
N THR A 393 -19.91 6.05 -13.31
CA THR A 393 -20.71 7.05 -12.61
C THR A 393 -20.72 6.85 -11.09
N SER A 394 -20.08 5.80 -10.59
CA SER A 394 -19.96 5.57 -9.16
C SER A 394 -18.93 6.51 -8.53
N GLU A 395 -19.11 6.79 -7.25
CA GLU A 395 -18.29 7.72 -6.48
C GLU A 395 -17.60 6.97 -5.33
N VAL A 396 -16.27 7.09 -5.25
CA VAL A 396 -15.49 6.51 -4.16
C VAL A 396 -14.87 7.63 -3.32
N TYR A 397 -15.10 7.57 -2.02
CA TYR A 397 -14.55 8.50 -1.01
C TYR A 397 -13.49 7.75 -0.19
N LEU A 398 -12.25 8.23 -0.21
CA LEU A 398 -11.17 7.60 0.56
C LEU A 398 -11.16 8.15 1.98
N ALA A 399 -11.06 7.26 2.95
CA ALA A 399 -11.01 7.64 4.36
C ALA A 399 -10.29 6.59 5.22
N SER A 400 -10.03 6.94 6.48
CA SER A 400 -9.45 6.04 7.47
C SER A 400 -10.45 4.96 7.93
N PRO A 401 -9.99 3.86 8.56
CA PRO A 401 -10.87 2.83 9.12
C PRO A 401 -11.90 3.36 10.12
N TYR A 402 -11.52 4.36 10.92
CA TYR A 402 -12.44 5.01 11.86
C TYR A 402 -13.61 5.71 11.15
N VAL A 403 -13.30 6.53 10.14
CA VAL A 403 -14.32 7.24 9.34
C VAL A 403 -15.16 6.26 8.53
N ALA A 404 -14.56 5.25 7.93
CA ALA A 404 -15.28 4.23 7.17
C ALA A 404 -16.27 3.46 8.06
N ALA A 405 -15.84 3.02 9.25
CA ALA A 405 -16.70 2.32 10.19
C ALA A 405 -17.83 3.20 10.74
N ALA A 406 -17.56 4.47 11.06
CA ALA A 406 -18.59 5.42 11.49
C ALA A 406 -19.64 5.65 10.38
N SER A 407 -19.17 5.80 9.14
CA SER A 407 -20.04 5.94 7.96
C SER A 407 -20.92 4.70 7.73
N ALA A 408 -20.38 3.51 8.03
CA ALA A 408 -21.19 2.27 7.95
C ALA A 408 -22.35 2.26 8.96
N VAL A 409 -22.17 2.83 10.14
CA VAL A 409 -23.21 2.91 11.16
C VAL A 409 -24.31 3.90 10.79
N THR A 410 -23.91 5.08 10.32
CA THR A 410 -24.85 6.18 10.02
C THR A 410 -25.52 6.07 8.66
N GLY A 411 -24.87 5.43 7.68
CA GLY A 411 -25.30 5.37 6.27
C GLY A 411 -24.96 6.61 5.46
N LYS A 412 -24.12 7.47 6.00
CA LYS A 412 -23.59 8.67 5.35
C LYS A 412 -22.14 8.89 5.78
N ILE A 413 -21.40 9.75 5.09
CA ILE A 413 -20.02 10.08 5.50
C ILE A 413 -20.07 10.70 6.89
N SER A 414 -19.40 10.08 7.87
CA SER A 414 -19.43 10.46 9.27
C SER A 414 -18.11 10.21 9.97
N GLY A 415 -17.79 11.06 10.93
CA GLY A 415 -16.63 10.87 11.80
C GLY A 415 -16.92 9.97 13.00
N PRO A 416 -15.87 9.50 13.71
CA PRO A 416 -16.02 8.69 14.91
C PRO A 416 -16.89 9.33 15.98
N LYS A 417 -16.79 10.65 16.16
CA LYS A 417 -17.55 11.42 17.15
C LYS A 417 -19.06 11.47 16.89
N ASP A 418 -19.49 11.13 15.67
CA ASP A 418 -20.93 11.09 15.34
C ASP A 418 -21.63 9.83 15.87
N VAL A 419 -20.84 8.82 16.29
CA VAL A 419 -21.34 7.52 16.71
C VAL A 419 -20.84 7.06 18.08
N LEU A 420 -19.80 7.69 18.62
CA LEU A 420 -19.27 7.48 19.97
C LEU A 420 -19.89 8.45 20.94
#